data_d8463bb23b511a69f2b9f09737e11c7a
#
_entry.id   d8463bb23b511a69f2b9f09737e11c7a
#
_cell.length_a   1.000
_cell.length_b   1.000
_cell.length_c   1.000
_cell.angle_alpha   90.00
_cell.angle_beta   90.00
_cell.angle_gamma   90.00
#
_symmetry.space_group_name_H-M   'P 1'
#
loop_
_entity.id
_entity.type
_entity.pdbx_description
1 polymer ?
#
loop_
_entity_poly.entity_id
_entity_poly.type
_entity_poly.pdbx_seq_one_letter_code
_entity_poly.pdbx_strand_id
1 'polypeptide(L)'
;IGDALVCTNPLYGRGCSTGFWQAHLLAKAIEHNRNDSIAQAEIFSQDIDEHILPWYQASVDSDRSNRELENGVPSEGATRKSILQNGLLPATQTSAKVWRAFMRMMNLLAPPKSLNEPEIMADVLEIWEKRGERPAPPPLGPERDEMIDLLGLKEIA
;
A
#
# COMPACT_ATOMS: atom_id res chain seq x y z
N ILE A 1 15.65 -14.90 -1.03
CA ILE A 1 14.41 -14.55 -0.35
C ILE A 1 14.61 -13.32 0.53
N GLY A 2 13.53 -12.78 1.07
CA GLY A 2 13.56 -11.54 1.86
C GLY A 2 13.92 -10.33 1.02
N ASP A 3 14.55 -9.34 1.64
CA ASP A 3 14.92 -8.07 0.99
C ASP A 3 15.93 -8.25 -0.16
N ALA A 4 16.69 -9.37 -0.17
CA ALA A 4 17.56 -9.70 -1.30
C ALA A 4 16.79 -10.01 -2.60
N LEU A 5 15.51 -10.40 -2.49
CA LEU A 5 14.65 -10.65 -3.64
C LEU A 5 13.70 -9.48 -3.90
N VAL A 6 13.03 -8.99 -2.84
CA VAL A 6 12.06 -7.89 -2.91
C VAL A 6 12.24 -6.99 -1.70
N CYS A 7 12.86 -5.83 -1.91
CA CYS A 7 12.99 -4.79 -0.89
C CYS A 7 11.86 -3.76 -1.06
N THR A 8 11.01 -3.64 -0.06
CA THR A 8 9.89 -2.68 -0.03
C THR A 8 10.18 -1.53 0.92
N ASN A 9 9.56 -0.37 0.69
CA ASN A 9 9.65 0.75 1.61
C ASN A 9 9.11 0.33 3.00
N PRO A 10 9.90 0.48 4.08
CA PRO A 10 9.52 0.06 5.43
C PRO A 10 8.26 0.73 5.95
N LEU A 11 7.88 1.90 5.43
CA LEU A 11 6.64 2.60 5.79
C LEU A 11 5.37 1.77 5.54
N TYR A 12 5.43 0.80 4.62
CA TYR A 12 4.28 -0.09 4.36
C TYR A 12 4.18 -1.25 5.36
N GLY A 13 5.20 -1.50 6.17
CA GLY A 13 5.21 -2.51 7.23
C GLY A 13 5.08 -3.97 6.75
N ARG A 14 5.38 -4.26 5.49
CA ARG A 14 5.10 -5.57 4.85
C ARG A 14 6.33 -6.46 4.66
N GLY A 15 7.54 -5.94 4.83
CA GLY A 15 8.78 -6.65 4.53
C GLY A 15 8.88 -8.02 5.20
N CYS A 16 8.65 -8.11 6.52
CA CYS A 16 8.66 -9.37 7.24
C CYS A 16 7.60 -10.35 6.72
N SER A 17 6.36 -9.89 6.54
CA SER A 17 5.25 -10.74 6.08
C SER A 17 5.48 -11.29 4.68
N THR A 18 5.98 -10.48 3.76
CA THR A 18 6.33 -10.91 2.40
C THR A 18 7.55 -11.84 2.42
N GLY A 19 8.53 -11.62 3.29
CA GLY A 19 9.68 -12.50 3.48
C GLY A 19 9.27 -13.90 3.99
N PHE A 20 8.39 -13.97 4.97
CA PHE A 20 7.83 -15.26 5.44
C PHE A 20 7.00 -15.95 4.36
N TRP A 21 6.23 -15.20 3.58
CA TRP A 21 5.47 -15.78 2.47
C TRP A 21 6.40 -16.32 1.39
N GLN A 22 7.47 -15.62 1.02
CA GLN A 22 8.50 -16.12 0.11
C GLN A 22 9.15 -17.42 0.62
N ALA A 23 9.46 -17.49 1.92
CA ALA A 23 10.02 -18.70 2.51
C ALA A 23 9.04 -19.88 2.44
N HIS A 24 7.74 -19.64 2.64
CA HIS A 24 6.70 -20.66 2.49
C HIS A 24 6.59 -21.15 1.04
N LEU A 25 6.59 -20.23 0.04
CA LEU A 25 6.55 -20.59 -1.38
C LEU A 25 7.78 -21.40 -1.79
N LEU A 26 8.97 -21.00 -1.33
CA LEU A 26 10.19 -21.77 -1.59
C LEU A 26 10.14 -23.17 -0.97
N ALA A 27 9.66 -23.29 0.27
CA ALA A 27 9.51 -24.58 0.93
C ALA A 27 8.57 -25.50 0.13
N LYS A 28 7.45 -24.97 -0.36
CA LYS A 28 6.51 -25.72 -1.21
C LYS A 28 7.16 -26.17 -2.52
N ALA A 29 7.90 -25.29 -3.21
CA ALA A 29 8.58 -25.63 -4.45
C ALA A 29 9.60 -26.77 -4.25
N ILE A 30 10.37 -26.74 -3.15
CA ILE A 30 11.31 -27.79 -2.78
C ILE A 30 10.59 -29.10 -2.43
N GLU A 31 9.51 -29.05 -1.64
CA GLU A 31 8.77 -30.24 -1.21
C GLU A 31 8.18 -31.01 -2.40
N HIS A 32 7.62 -30.29 -3.40
CA HIS A 32 7.00 -30.91 -4.56
C HIS A 32 8.01 -31.44 -5.58
N ASN A 33 9.23 -30.90 -5.61
CA ASN A 33 10.24 -31.21 -6.62
C ASN A 33 11.60 -31.57 -6.02
N ARG A 34 11.63 -32.46 -5.03
CA ARG A 34 12.79 -32.75 -4.17
C ARG A 34 14.10 -33.05 -4.90
N ASN A 35 14.03 -33.60 -6.11
CA ASN A 35 15.20 -34.04 -6.87
C ASN A 35 15.43 -33.21 -8.16
N ASP A 36 14.69 -32.13 -8.35
CA ASP A 36 14.77 -31.31 -9.54
C ASP A 36 14.91 -29.82 -9.17
N SER A 37 16.16 -29.37 -9.05
CA SER A 37 16.47 -28.00 -8.67
C SER A 37 16.04 -26.95 -9.72
N ILE A 38 15.94 -27.37 -10.99
CA ILE A 38 15.48 -26.48 -12.07
C ILE A 38 13.98 -26.25 -11.91
N ALA A 39 13.20 -27.32 -11.76
CA ALA A 39 11.77 -27.20 -11.51
C ALA A 39 11.45 -26.44 -10.21
N GLN A 40 12.26 -26.61 -9.13
CA GLN A 40 12.14 -25.81 -7.91
C GLN A 40 12.28 -24.32 -8.18
N ALA A 41 13.31 -23.93 -8.95
CA ALA A 41 13.57 -22.53 -9.26
C ALA A 41 12.47 -21.92 -10.15
N GLU A 42 12.01 -22.64 -11.15
CA GLU A 42 10.95 -22.21 -12.07
C GLU A 42 9.63 -21.99 -11.33
N ILE A 43 9.19 -22.96 -10.51
CA ILE A 43 7.96 -22.84 -9.73
C ILE A 43 8.05 -21.71 -8.72
N PHE A 44 9.17 -21.60 -8.00
CA PHE A 44 9.38 -20.51 -7.06
C PHE A 44 9.32 -19.14 -7.74
N SER A 45 9.94 -19.00 -8.93
CA SER A 45 9.89 -17.76 -9.70
C SER A 45 8.46 -17.41 -10.13
N GLN A 46 7.69 -18.38 -10.61
CA GLN A 46 6.28 -18.17 -10.96
C GLN A 46 5.43 -17.75 -9.76
N ASP A 47 5.62 -18.40 -8.61
CA ASP A 47 4.93 -18.07 -7.37
C ASP A 47 5.29 -16.64 -6.89
N ILE A 48 6.54 -16.21 -7.05
CA ILE A 48 6.96 -14.84 -6.72
C ILE A 48 6.26 -13.83 -7.64
N ASP A 49 6.23 -14.09 -8.94
CA ASP A 49 5.57 -13.22 -9.92
C ASP A 49 4.07 -13.10 -9.65
N GLU A 50 3.42 -14.19 -9.28
CA GLU A 50 1.99 -14.20 -9.01
C GLU A 50 1.62 -13.58 -7.66
N HIS A 51 2.36 -13.91 -6.60
CA HIS A 51 1.95 -13.63 -5.25
C HIS A 51 2.67 -12.47 -4.58
N ILE A 52 3.93 -12.20 -4.92
CA ILE A 52 4.78 -11.19 -4.26
C ILE A 52 4.94 -9.93 -5.12
N LEU A 53 5.21 -10.08 -6.41
CA LEU A 53 5.46 -8.96 -7.32
C LEU A 53 4.34 -7.91 -7.35
N PRO A 54 3.04 -8.26 -7.27
CA PRO A 54 1.97 -7.24 -7.20
C PRO A 54 2.08 -6.30 -6.01
N TRP A 55 2.60 -6.77 -4.87
CA TRP A 55 2.81 -5.96 -3.68
C TRP A 55 4.00 -5.02 -3.81
N TYR A 56 5.08 -5.50 -4.42
CA TYR A 56 6.23 -4.68 -4.76
C TYR A 56 5.83 -3.57 -5.72
N GLN A 57 5.13 -3.92 -6.80
CA GLN A 57 4.67 -2.95 -7.79
C GLN A 57 3.77 -1.88 -7.18
N ALA A 58 2.81 -2.27 -6.33
CA ALA A 58 1.96 -1.33 -5.61
C ALA A 58 2.76 -0.36 -4.71
N SER A 59 3.85 -0.83 -4.11
CA SER A 59 4.76 0.02 -3.31
C SER A 59 5.52 1.02 -4.19
N VAL A 60 6.07 0.55 -5.31
CA VAL A 60 6.79 1.40 -6.28
C VAL A 60 5.87 2.48 -6.86
N ASP A 61 4.63 2.11 -7.22
CA ASP A 61 3.64 3.07 -7.75
C ASP A 61 3.25 4.12 -6.72
N SER A 62 3.13 3.70 -5.46
CA SER A 62 2.84 4.62 -4.35
C SER A 62 3.99 5.60 -4.09
N ASP A 63 5.23 5.10 -4.07
CA ASP A 63 6.43 5.94 -3.88
C ASP A 63 6.62 6.92 -5.04
N ARG A 64 6.35 6.48 -6.27
CA ARG A 64 6.36 7.36 -7.46
C ARG A 64 5.31 8.46 -7.33
N SER A 65 4.08 8.12 -6.98
CA SER A 65 2.98 9.08 -6.80
C SER A 65 3.28 10.10 -5.71
N ASN A 66 3.91 9.69 -4.60
CA ASN A 66 4.32 10.61 -3.54
C ASN A 66 5.38 11.60 -4.02
N ARG A 67 6.38 11.13 -4.76
CA ARG A 67 7.45 11.98 -5.32
C ARG A 67 6.94 12.98 -6.35
N GLU A 68 6.00 12.58 -7.21
CA GLU A 68 5.37 13.45 -8.18
C GLU A 68 4.60 14.59 -7.49
N LEU A 69 3.89 14.28 -6.40
CA LEU A 69 3.18 15.29 -5.60
C LEU A 69 4.11 16.27 -4.91
N GLU A 70 5.22 15.80 -4.33
CA GLU A 70 6.23 16.65 -3.70
C GLU A 70 6.85 17.64 -4.69
N ASN A 71 6.99 17.23 -5.95
CA ASN A 71 7.51 18.07 -7.03
C ASN A 71 6.43 18.97 -7.67
N GLY A 72 5.19 18.97 -7.19
CA GLY A 72 4.09 19.79 -7.70
C GLY A 72 3.64 19.44 -9.13
N VAL A 73 3.94 18.24 -9.61
CA VAL A 73 3.56 17.79 -10.94
C VAL A 73 2.11 17.31 -10.91
N PRO A 74 1.18 17.93 -11.66
CA PRO A 74 -0.16 17.38 -11.85
C PRO A 74 -0.05 16.05 -12.57
N SER A 75 -0.35 14.94 -11.86
CA SER A 75 -0.17 13.61 -12.41
C SER A 75 -1.35 12.72 -12.05
N GLU A 76 -1.45 11.57 -12.73
CA GLU A 76 -2.35 10.50 -12.32
C GLU A 76 -2.10 10.06 -10.87
N GLY A 77 -0.87 10.17 -10.38
CA GLY A 77 -0.48 9.90 -9.01
C GLY A 77 -1.19 10.81 -7.99
N ALA A 78 -1.31 12.11 -8.30
CA ALA A 78 -2.05 13.05 -7.46
C ALA A 78 -3.54 12.68 -7.35
N THR A 79 -4.16 12.30 -8.48
CA THR A 79 -5.55 11.82 -8.50
C THR A 79 -5.69 10.53 -7.71
N ARG A 80 -4.79 9.56 -7.90
CA ARG A 80 -4.78 8.28 -7.18
C ARG A 80 -4.65 8.48 -5.67
N LYS A 81 -3.77 9.36 -5.21
CA LYS A 81 -3.62 9.70 -3.80
C LYS A 81 -4.87 10.39 -3.25
N SER A 82 -5.48 11.29 -4.02
CA SER A 82 -6.74 11.92 -3.65
C SER A 82 -7.87 10.90 -3.50
N ILE A 83 -7.98 9.92 -4.41
CA ILE A 83 -8.96 8.83 -4.31
C ILE A 83 -8.68 7.97 -3.06
N LEU A 84 -7.42 7.67 -2.76
CA LEU A 84 -7.05 6.92 -1.56
C LEU A 84 -7.45 7.68 -0.28
N GLN A 85 -7.04 8.92 -0.15
CA GLN A 85 -7.24 9.72 1.07
C GLN A 85 -8.68 10.20 1.23
N ASN A 86 -9.31 10.65 0.15
CA ASN A 86 -10.61 11.30 0.18
C ASN A 86 -11.77 10.40 -0.30
N GLY A 87 -11.46 9.22 -0.82
CA GLY A 87 -12.43 8.21 -1.25
C GLY A 87 -12.31 6.94 -0.42
N LEU A 88 -11.23 6.16 -0.60
CA LEU A 88 -11.09 4.85 -0.01
C LEU A 88 -11.10 4.88 1.53
N LEU A 89 -10.25 5.70 2.14
CA LEU A 89 -10.17 5.74 3.61
C LEU A 89 -11.49 6.18 4.26
N PRO A 90 -12.18 7.24 3.80
CA PRO A 90 -13.51 7.55 4.32
C PRO A 90 -14.57 6.49 4.00
N ALA A 91 -14.50 5.83 2.83
CA ALA A 91 -15.42 4.76 2.46
C ALA A 91 -15.32 3.55 3.42
N THR A 92 -14.14 3.29 4.00
CA THR A 92 -14.00 2.23 5.01
C THR A 92 -14.83 2.49 6.27
N GLN A 93 -15.19 3.72 6.55
CA GLN A 93 -15.99 4.10 7.73
C GLN A 93 -17.50 3.96 7.49
N THR A 94 -17.93 3.97 6.24
CA THR A 94 -19.36 4.00 5.87
C THR A 94 -19.82 2.74 5.13
N SER A 95 -18.92 2.03 4.44
CA SER A 95 -19.21 0.80 3.70
C SER A 95 -18.48 -0.40 4.32
N ALA A 96 -19.25 -1.33 4.90
CA ALA A 96 -18.69 -2.57 5.42
C ALA A 96 -18.05 -3.44 4.32
N LYS A 97 -18.48 -3.30 3.07
CA LYS A 97 -17.91 -3.97 1.90
C LYS A 97 -16.51 -3.44 1.63
N VAL A 98 -16.35 -2.12 1.53
CA VAL A 98 -15.05 -1.46 1.33
C VAL A 98 -14.10 -1.76 2.50
N TRP A 99 -14.60 -1.69 3.74
CA TRP A 99 -13.82 -2.04 4.92
C TRP A 99 -13.23 -3.45 4.84
N ARG A 100 -14.07 -4.46 4.53
CA ARG A 100 -13.59 -5.86 4.41
C ARG A 100 -12.56 -6.01 3.29
N ALA A 101 -12.80 -5.42 2.12
CA ALA A 101 -11.85 -5.46 1.00
C ALA A 101 -10.51 -4.82 1.38
N PHE A 102 -10.56 -3.63 1.99
CA PHE A 102 -9.38 -2.92 2.48
C PHE A 102 -8.62 -3.74 3.53
N MET A 103 -9.29 -4.31 4.53
CA MET A 103 -8.65 -5.11 5.57
C MET A 103 -8.06 -6.41 5.02
N ARG A 104 -8.70 -7.06 4.05
CA ARG A 104 -8.14 -8.24 3.39
C ARG A 104 -6.87 -7.89 2.63
N MET A 105 -6.87 -6.78 1.89
CA MET A 105 -5.68 -6.28 1.20
C MET A 105 -4.59 -5.89 2.21
N MET A 106 -4.89 -5.14 3.26
CA MET A 106 -3.90 -4.74 4.26
C MET A 106 -3.22 -5.91 4.95
N ASN A 107 -3.94 -7.02 5.15
CA ASN A 107 -3.42 -8.24 5.79
C ASN A 107 -2.90 -9.29 4.78
N LEU A 108 -2.62 -8.91 3.54
CA LEU A 108 -2.10 -9.80 2.48
C LEU A 108 -3.04 -10.99 2.13
N LEU A 109 -4.32 -10.90 2.45
CA LEU A 109 -5.33 -11.93 2.18
C LEU A 109 -6.02 -11.75 0.81
N ALA A 110 -5.76 -10.62 0.14
CA ALA A 110 -6.22 -10.33 -1.21
C ALA A 110 -5.20 -9.42 -1.89
N PRO A 111 -4.94 -9.57 -3.19
CA PRO A 111 -3.95 -8.75 -3.90
C PRO A 111 -4.39 -7.27 -3.95
N PRO A 112 -3.45 -6.32 -4.13
CA PRO A 112 -3.78 -4.88 -4.22
C PRO A 112 -4.87 -4.55 -5.24
N LYS A 113 -4.90 -5.26 -6.38
CA LYS A 113 -5.91 -5.09 -7.43
C LYS A 113 -7.35 -5.38 -6.99
N SER A 114 -7.56 -6.10 -5.88
CA SER A 114 -8.91 -6.40 -5.38
C SER A 114 -9.69 -5.15 -4.95
N LEU A 115 -9.00 -4.05 -4.64
CA LEU A 115 -9.66 -2.78 -4.38
C LEU A 115 -10.21 -2.11 -5.65
N ASN A 116 -9.77 -2.53 -6.83
CA ASN A 116 -10.25 -2.00 -8.12
C ASN A 116 -11.50 -2.74 -8.63
N GLU A 117 -12.06 -3.67 -7.86
CA GLU A 117 -13.32 -4.32 -8.22
C GLU A 117 -14.44 -3.27 -8.38
N PRO A 118 -15.26 -3.37 -9.46
CA PRO A 118 -16.25 -2.33 -9.78
C PRO A 118 -17.17 -1.97 -8.62
N GLU A 119 -17.59 -2.97 -7.85
CA GLU A 119 -18.47 -2.78 -6.69
C GLU A 119 -17.80 -2.02 -5.52
N ILE A 120 -16.48 -2.20 -5.36
CA ILE A 120 -15.70 -1.48 -4.35
C ILE A 120 -15.46 -0.05 -4.83
N MET A 121 -15.03 0.09 -6.09
CA MET A 121 -14.74 1.39 -6.69
C MET A 121 -15.96 2.29 -6.79
N ALA A 122 -17.16 1.73 -7.00
CA ALA A 122 -18.40 2.52 -7.02
C ALA A 122 -18.61 3.27 -5.69
N ASP A 123 -18.52 2.57 -4.56
CA ASP A 123 -18.66 3.18 -3.22
C ASP A 123 -17.54 4.22 -2.96
N VAL A 124 -16.31 3.90 -3.37
CA VAL A 124 -15.14 4.77 -3.18
C VAL A 124 -15.27 6.05 -3.99
N LEU A 125 -15.68 5.96 -5.27
CA LEU A 125 -15.82 7.11 -6.16
C LEU A 125 -16.99 8.00 -5.75
N GLU A 126 -18.13 7.43 -5.34
CA GLU A 126 -19.26 8.21 -4.82
C GLU A 126 -18.81 9.09 -3.64
N ILE A 127 -18.03 8.54 -2.73
CA ILE A 127 -17.53 9.28 -1.57
C ILE A 127 -16.45 10.29 -1.97
N TRP A 128 -15.60 9.98 -2.94
CA TRP A 128 -14.59 10.88 -3.44
C TRP A 128 -15.18 12.08 -4.18
N GLU A 129 -16.24 11.90 -4.96
CA GLU A 129 -16.95 12.98 -5.65
C GLU A 129 -17.54 13.99 -4.67
N LYS A 130 -18.06 13.53 -3.55
CA LYS A 130 -18.62 14.36 -2.46
C LYS A 130 -17.55 14.92 -1.49
N ARG A 131 -16.25 14.80 -1.79
CA ARG A 131 -15.17 15.23 -0.89
C ARG A 131 -15.20 16.71 -0.51
N GLY A 132 -15.66 17.57 -1.41
CA GLY A 132 -15.78 19.01 -1.17
C GLY A 132 -16.90 19.41 -0.20
N GLU A 133 -17.85 18.51 0.07
CA GLU A 133 -18.97 18.73 0.99
C GLU A 133 -18.62 18.36 2.44
N ARG A 134 -17.48 17.70 2.64
CA ARG A 134 -17.04 17.25 3.97
C ARG A 134 -16.25 18.34 4.68
N PRO A 135 -16.46 18.50 6.00
CA PRO A 135 -15.61 19.38 6.78
C PRO A 135 -14.15 18.93 6.70
N ALA A 136 -13.23 19.88 6.68
CA ALA A 136 -11.81 19.56 6.76
C ALA A 136 -11.55 18.70 8.02
N PRO A 137 -10.73 17.64 7.91
CA PRO A 137 -10.35 16.88 9.09
C PRO A 137 -9.67 17.82 10.11
N PRO A 138 -9.86 17.59 11.42
CA PRO A 138 -9.16 18.36 12.42
C PRO A 138 -7.64 18.22 12.21
N PRO A 139 -6.86 19.25 12.51
CA PRO A 139 -5.41 19.17 12.42
C PRO A 139 -4.91 18.01 13.29
N LEU A 140 -3.99 17.20 12.75
CA LEU A 140 -3.42 16.03 13.46
C LEU A 140 -2.51 16.42 14.64
N GLY A 141 -2.21 17.70 14.78
CA GLY A 141 -1.36 18.25 15.84
C GLY A 141 -1.06 19.71 15.55
N PRO A 142 -0.21 20.33 16.37
CA PRO A 142 0.23 21.70 16.15
C PRO A 142 1.03 21.81 14.84
N GLU A 143 0.91 22.94 14.17
CA GLU A 143 1.73 23.28 13.01
C GLU A 143 3.22 23.36 13.41
N ARG A 144 4.13 23.27 12.40
CA ARG A 144 5.58 23.24 12.64
C ARG A 144 6.05 24.42 13.49
N ASP A 145 5.58 25.62 13.20
CA ASP A 145 5.98 26.83 13.91
C ASP A 145 5.46 26.83 15.35
N GLU A 146 4.25 26.36 15.58
CA GLU A 146 3.66 26.15 16.88
C GLU A 146 4.42 25.09 17.70
N MET A 147 4.86 24.00 17.04
CA MET A 147 5.73 23.00 17.66
C MET A 147 7.08 23.58 18.07
N ILE A 148 7.70 24.42 17.24
CA ILE A 148 8.97 25.11 17.53
C ILE A 148 8.79 26.00 18.76
N ASP A 149 7.68 26.74 18.85
CA ASP A 149 7.35 27.58 19.98
C ASP A 149 7.14 26.78 21.28
N LEU A 150 6.34 25.70 21.20
CA LEU A 150 6.08 24.82 22.33
C LEU A 150 7.34 24.14 22.87
N LEU A 151 8.29 23.83 22.01
CA LEU A 151 9.56 23.19 22.37
C LEU A 151 10.66 24.18 22.75
N GLY A 152 10.43 25.49 22.64
CA GLY A 152 11.42 26.52 22.94
C GLY A 152 12.63 26.52 21.99
N LEU A 153 12.46 26.05 20.73
CA LEU A 153 13.56 25.87 19.77
C LEU A 153 13.86 27.11 18.92
N LYS A 154 13.20 28.24 19.16
CA LYS A 154 13.40 29.50 18.36
C LYS A 154 14.83 30.06 18.41
N GLU A 155 15.63 29.67 19.37
CA GLU A 155 17.01 30.19 19.55
C GLU A 155 18.08 29.34 18.87
N ILE A 156 17.71 28.25 18.16
CA ILE A 156 18.66 27.27 17.59
C ILE A 156 18.73 27.36 16.04
N ALA A 157 18.02 28.28 15.44
CA ALA A 157 18.01 28.45 13.97
C ALA A 157 18.91 29.59 13.49
#